data_06412a5467b2352faab0215bc65f9cf2
#
_entry.id   06412a5467b2352faab0215bc65f9cf2
#
_cell.length_a   1.000
_cell.length_b   1.000
_cell.length_c   1.000
_cell.angle_alpha   90.00
_cell.angle_beta   90.00
_cell.angle_gamma   90.00
#
_symmetry.space_group_name_H-M   'P 1'
#
loop_
_entity.id
_entity.type
_entity.pdbx_description
1 polymer ?
#
loop_
_entity_poly.entity_id
_entity_poly.type
_entity_poly.pdbx_seq_one_letter_code
_entity_poly.pdbx_strand_id
1 'polypeptide(L)'
;MRLFVALDLDDDSRRAIAALQHRVAETLGADRSIKTVDPAKMHLTLAFLGEIADRDVPAIVDTLSIDIVVARFAAVFQGLGVFPPRGAPRILWLGVGDGSAEIVEVQQVVASRLGGLGIALEPRPFHPHLTLARWRTSRPADRPRVLSAESRGAVASVNVDHVTLYQSRLSSAGPAYTALTRANLT
;
A
#
# COMPACT_ATOMS: atom_id res chain seq x y z
N MET A 1 10.98 -9.00 -14.39
CA MET A 1 9.58 -8.49 -14.25
C MET A 1 9.42 -7.91 -12.86
N ARG A 2 8.93 -6.66 -12.70
CA ARG A 2 8.78 -6.05 -11.37
C ARG A 2 7.46 -6.46 -10.72
N LEU A 3 7.52 -7.07 -9.53
CA LEU A 3 6.36 -7.65 -8.86
C LEU A 3 6.14 -7.09 -7.45
N PHE A 4 4.87 -7.07 -7.01
CA PHE A 4 4.49 -6.78 -5.63
C PHE A 4 3.14 -7.45 -5.30
N VAL A 5 2.90 -7.69 -4.01
CA VAL A 5 1.63 -8.22 -3.48
C VAL A 5 0.91 -7.12 -2.72
N ALA A 6 -0.39 -7.00 -2.92
CA ALA A 6 -1.18 -5.94 -2.30
C ALA A 6 -2.61 -6.37 -1.95
N LEU A 7 -3.23 -5.60 -1.05
CA LEU A 7 -4.67 -5.56 -0.83
C LEU A 7 -5.29 -4.49 -1.72
N ASP A 8 -6.39 -4.83 -2.36
CA ASP A 8 -7.17 -3.94 -3.21
C ASP A 8 -8.13 -3.08 -2.38
N LEU A 9 -8.53 -1.96 -2.96
CA LEU A 9 -9.58 -1.10 -2.42
C LEU A 9 -10.81 -1.20 -3.32
N ASP A 10 -11.99 -1.14 -2.72
CA ASP A 10 -13.23 -0.91 -3.46
C ASP A 10 -13.35 0.56 -3.91
N ASP A 11 -14.30 0.85 -4.80
CA ASP A 11 -14.44 2.18 -5.39
C ASP A 11 -14.93 3.23 -4.39
N ASP A 12 -15.74 2.84 -3.39
CA ASP A 12 -16.21 3.77 -2.34
C ASP A 12 -15.06 4.19 -1.45
N SER A 13 -14.23 3.25 -1.02
CA SER A 13 -13.02 3.51 -0.25
C SER A 13 -12.02 4.35 -1.03
N ARG A 14 -11.83 4.07 -2.32
CA ARG A 14 -10.98 4.91 -3.20
C ARG A 14 -11.45 6.35 -3.25
N ARG A 15 -12.77 6.58 -3.39
CA ARG A 15 -13.36 7.92 -3.40
C ARG A 15 -13.17 8.65 -2.08
N ALA A 16 -13.43 7.97 -0.94
CA ALA A 16 -13.26 8.55 0.38
C ALA A 16 -11.81 8.94 0.67
N ILE A 17 -10.86 8.07 0.30
CA ILE A 17 -9.42 8.31 0.48
C ILE A 17 -8.93 9.41 -0.48
N ALA A 18 -9.44 9.47 -1.71
CA ALA A 18 -9.12 10.55 -2.66
C ALA A 18 -9.60 11.91 -2.15
N ALA A 19 -10.78 11.98 -1.50
CA ALA A 19 -11.27 13.21 -0.87
C ALA A 19 -10.35 13.66 0.28
N LEU A 20 -9.85 12.74 1.11
CA LEU A 20 -8.84 13.07 2.11
C LEU A 20 -7.54 13.58 1.46
N GLN A 21 -7.05 12.88 0.44
CA GLN A 21 -5.84 13.26 -0.29
C GLN A 21 -5.94 14.69 -0.85
N HIS A 22 -7.12 15.06 -1.38
CA HIS A 22 -7.37 16.41 -1.90
C HIS A 22 -7.29 17.46 -0.77
N ARG A 23 -7.97 17.25 0.36
CA ARG A 23 -7.89 18.16 1.52
C ARG A 23 -6.46 18.35 2.02
N VAL A 24 -5.68 17.26 2.07
CA VAL A 24 -4.26 17.34 2.47
C VAL A 24 -3.47 18.16 1.45
N ALA A 25 -3.70 17.96 0.15
CA ALA A 25 -3.03 18.72 -0.90
C ALA A 25 -3.35 20.22 -0.81
N GLU A 26 -4.59 20.59 -0.51
CA GLU A 26 -5.00 21.98 -0.27
C GLU A 26 -4.24 22.62 0.91
N THR A 27 -4.05 21.87 2.02
CA THR A 27 -3.28 22.34 3.18
C THR A 27 -1.82 22.65 2.83
N LEU A 28 -1.25 21.93 1.87
CA LEU A 28 0.11 22.17 1.38
C LEU A 28 0.21 23.31 0.37
N GLY A 29 -0.94 23.74 -0.21
CA GLY A 29 -0.98 24.77 -1.23
C GLY A 29 -0.38 24.29 -2.57
N ALA A 30 0.06 25.27 -3.39
CA ALA A 30 0.61 24.99 -4.73
C ALA A 30 2.02 24.36 -4.71
N ASP A 31 2.37 23.59 -3.69
CA ASP A 31 3.68 22.94 -3.59
C ASP A 31 3.80 21.79 -4.61
N ARG A 32 4.49 22.07 -5.72
CA ARG A 32 4.76 21.11 -6.79
C ARG A 32 5.80 20.04 -6.40
N SER A 33 6.36 20.10 -5.20
CA SER A 33 7.32 19.11 -4.71
C SER A 33 6.66 17.82 -4.27
N ILE A 34 5.36 17.85 -3.99
CA ILE A 34 4.58 16.67 -3.62
C ILE A 34 3.84 16.09 -4.85
N LYS A 35 3.95 14.78 -5.03
CA LYS A 35 3.20 14.04 -6.06
C LYS A 35 2.22 13.09 -5.38
N THR A 36 0.94 13.33 -5.57
CA THR A 36 -0.13 12.44 -5.09
C THR A 36 -0.15 11.13 -5.88
N VAL A 37 -0.56 10.05 -5.21
CA VAL A 37 -0.85 8.77 -5.86
C VAL A 37 -2.20 8.90 -6.59
N ASP A 38 -2.25 8.43 -7.83
CA ASP A 38 -3.49 8.33 -8.58
C ASP A 38 -4.48 7.42 -7.82
N PRO A 39 -5.71 7.89 -7.49
CA PRO A 39 -6.69 7.08 -6.76
C PRO A 39 -6.95 5.71 -7.39
N ALA A 40 -6.95 5.60 -8.71
CA ALA A 40 -7.12 4.32 -9.42
C ALA A 40 -5.97 3.32 -9.18
N LYS A 41 -4.83 3.81 -8.67
CA LYS A 41 -3.62 3.02 -8.39
C LYS A 41 -3.35 2.83 -6.90
N MET A 42 -4.26 3.30 -6.04
CA MET A 42 -4.13 3.13 -4.60
C MET A 42 -4.31 1.67 -4.20
N HIS A 43 -3.42 1.18 -3.35
CA HIS A 43 -3.44 -0.16 -2.78
C HIS A 43 -2.63 -0.18 -1.49
N LEU A 44 -2.87 -1.15 -0.62
CA LEU A 44 -2.00 -1.42 0.53
C LEU A 44 -1.00 -2.52 0.14
N THR A 45 0.27 -2.15 0.01
CA THR A 45 1.32 -3.12 -0.34
C THR A 45 1.66 -4.03 0.84
N LEU A 46 1.61 -5.34 0.64
CA LEU A 46 2.02 -6.37 1.61
C LEU A 46 3.49 -6.76 1.45
N ALA A 47 3.95 -6.88 0.20
CA ALA A 47 5.32 -7.27 -0.11
C ALA A 47 5.79 -6.70 -1.45
N PHE A 48 6.99 -6.14 -1.49
CA PHE A 48 7.70 -5.81 -2.71
C PHE A 48 8.72 -6.90 -3.02
N LEU A 49 8.58 -7.55 -4.19
CA LEU A 49 9.51 -8.56 -4.67
C LEU A 49 10.64 -7.95 -5.50
N GLY A 50 10.44 -6.73 -6.01
CA GLY A 50 11.41 -6.08 -6.91
C GLY A 50 11.43 -6.69 -8.31
N GLU A 51 12.60 -6.69 -8.94
CA GLU A 51 12.79 -7.28 -10.27
C GLU A 51 13.01 -8.79 -10.15
N ILE A 52 12.08 -9.55 -10.72
CA ILE A 52 12.10 -11.03 -10.75
C ILE A 52 12.42 -11.48 -12.19
N ALA A 53 13.28 -12.49 -12.34
CA ALA A 53 13.54 -13.08 -13.63
C ALA A 53 12.28 -13.78 -14.16
N ASP A 54 12.00 -13.65 -15.45
CA ASP A 54 10.74 -14.14 -16.04
C ASP A 54 10.53 -15.65 -15.85
N ARG A 55 11.63 -16.43 -15.81
CA ARG A 55 11.60 -17.87 -15.54
C ARG A 55 11.09 -18.24 -14.15
N ASP A 56 11.20 -17.33 -13.17
CA ASP A 56 10.82 -17.59 -11.77
C ASP A 56 9.37 -17.15 -11.48
N VAL A 57 8.75 -16.36 -12.38
CA VAL A 57 7.40 -15.84 -12.22
C VAL A 57 6.34 -16.93 -12.10
N PRO A 58 6.34 -18.04 -12.90
CA PRO A 58 5.35 -19.10 -12.77
C PRO A 58 5.29 -19.69 -11.35
N ALA A 59 6.43 -20.01 -10.75
CA ALA A 59 6.49 -20.58 -9.40
C ALA A 59 5.91 -19.61 -8.34
N ILE A 60 6.12 -18.30 -8.52
CA ILE A 60 5.56 -17.27 -7.64
C ILE A 60 4.04 -17.18 -7.82
N VAL A 61 3.55 -17.20 -9.07
CA VAL A 61 2.11 -17.18 -9.38
C VAL A 61 1.43 -18.40 -8.77
N ASP A 62 1.98 -19.60 -8.96
CA ASP A 62 1.42 -20.85 -8.43
C ASP A 62 1.35 -20.81 -6.90
N THR A 63 2.44 -20.38 -6.24
CA THR A 63 2.52 -20.30 -4.77
C THR A 63 1.57 -19.26 -4.18
N LEU A 64 1.42 -18.12 -4.84
CA LEU A 64 0.55 -17.03 -4.39
C LEU A 64 -0.90 -17.15 -4.90
N SER A 65 -1.25 -18.17 -5.67
CA SER A 65 -2.63 -18.48 -6.03
C SER A 65 -3.35 -19.36 -4.98
N ILE A 66 -2.59 -19.97 -4.06
CA ILE A 66 -3.13 -20.81 -2.99
C ILE A 66 -3.87 -19.93 -1.98
N ASP A 67 -5.10 -20.31 -1.62
CA ASP A 67 -5.91 -19.59 -0.65
C ASP A 67 -5.20 -19.45 0.71
N ILE A 68 -5.44 -18.33 1.37
CA ILE A 68 -4.83 -17.96 2.65
C ILE A 68 -5.80 -18.32 3.77
N VAL A 69 -5.36 -19.16 4.71
CA VAL A 69 -6.15 -19.57 5.88
C VAL A 69 -6.13 -18.46 6.92
N VAL A 70 -6.81 -17.37 6.62
CA VAL A 70 -7.11 -16.23 7.49
C VAL A 70 -8.53 -15.80 7.18
N ALA A 71 -9.37 -15.67 8.20
CA ALA A 71 -10.76 -15.25 8.01
C ALA A 71 -10.84 -13.89 7.32
N ARG A 72 -11.85 -13.68 6.46
CA ARG A 72 -12.15 -12.38 5.87
C ARG A 72 -12.45 -11.37 6.95
N PHE A 73 -11.99 -10.13 6.78
CA PHE A 73 -12.13 -9.07 7.78
C PHE A 73 -12.33 -7.70 7.15
N ALA A 74 -12.79 -6.75 7.97
CA ALA A 74 -12.85 -5.35 7.59
C ALA A 74 -11.57 -4.63 8.04
N ALA A 75 -10.95 -3.87 7.14
CA ALA A 75 -9.83 -3.00 7.44
C ALA A 75 -10.29 -1.54 7.45
N VAL A 76 -10.10 -0.85 8.57
CA VAL A 76 -10.49 0.55 8.74
C VAL A 76 -9.29 1.46 8.55
N PHE A 77 -9.31 2.25 7.47
CA PHE A 77 -8.26 3.22 7.18
C PHE A 77 -8.46 4.49 7.98
N GLN A 78 -7.45 4.86 8.78
CA GLN A 78 -7.46 6.04 9.64
C GLN A 78 -6.04 6.46 10.04
N GLY A 79 -5.87 7.70 10.47
CA GLY A 79 -4.59 8.22 10.95
C GLY A 79 -3.60 8.52 9.83
N LEU A 80 -3.22 9.80 9.69
CA LEU A 80 -2.17 10.21 8.77
C LEU A 80 -0.79 10.01 9.39
N GLY A 81 0.16 9.58 8.57
CA GLY A 81 1.54 9.50 8.97
C GLY A 81 2.51 9.82 7.86
N VAL A 82 3.78 9.94 8.19
CA VAL A 82 4.84 10.22 7.23
C VAL A 82 6.06 9.35 7.48
N PHE A 83 6.74 8.97 6.40
CA PHE A 83 8.07 8.37 6.45
C PHE A 83 9.13 9.34 5.89
N PRO A 84 10.36 9.35 6.45
CA PRO A 84 10.77 8.71 7.71
C PRO A 84 10.08 9.37 8.92
N PRO A 85 10.07 8.70 10.10
CA PRO A 85 9.41 9.23 11.31
C PRO A 85 10.07 10.49 11.88
N ARG A 86 11.28 10.84 11.44
CA ARG A 86 12.03 12.05 11.83
C ARG A 86 12.60 12.76 10.60
N GLY A 87 12.82 14.07 10.72
CA GLY A 87 13.37 14.87 9.62
C GLY A 87 12.34 15.25 8.55
N ALA A 88 12.82 15.54 7.35
CA ALA A 88 11.97 15.90 6.21
C ALA A 88 11.17 14.68 5.70
N PRO A 89 9.83 14.79 5.55
CA PRO A 89 9.00 13.68 5.12
C PRO A 89 9.24 13.38 3.63
N ARG A 90 9.20 12.10 3.28
CA ARG A 90 9.29 11.65 1.88
C ARG A 90 8.03 10.96 1.38
N ILE A 91 7.30 10.34 2.29
CA ILE A 91 6.06 9.60 1.99
C ILE A 91 5.00 10.05 2.97
N LEU A 92 3.83 10.45 2.46
CA LEU A 92 2.61 10.61 3.22
C LEU A 92 1.77 9.35 3.06
N TRP A 93 1.27 8.84 4.16
CA TRP A 93 0.46 7.62 4.16
C TRP A 93 -0.74 7.73 5.10
N LEU A 94 -1.75 6.90 4.82
CA LEU A 94 -2.92 6.64 5.66
C LEU A 94 -2.73 5.28 6.33
N GLY A 95 -2.87 5.24 7.65
CA GLY A 95 -2.71 4.04 8.46
C GLY A 95 -3.97 3.18 8.48
N VAL A 96 -3.86 2.07 9.21
CA VAL A 96 -4.96 1.14 9.47
C VAL A 96 -5.14 1.03 10.98
N GLY A 97 -6.38 1.17 11.43
CA GLY A 97 -6.81 0.89 12.80
C GLY A 97 -7.28 -0.55 12.93
N ASP A 98 -8.61 -0.75 12.98
CA ASP A 98 -9.18 -2.10 13.02
C ASP A 98 -8.78 -2.88 11.76
N GLY A 99 -8.52 -4.18 11.90
CA GLY A 99 -8.01 -5.04 10.83
C GLY A 99 -6.48 -4.97 10.63
N SER A 100 -5.77 -4.13 11.40
CA SER A 100 -4.30 -4.01 11.27
C SER A 100 -3.57 -5.30 11.65
N ALA A 101 -4.03 -6.01 12.68
CA ALA A 101 -3.44 -7.27 13.12
C ALA A 101 -3.63 -8.38 12.07
N GLU A 102 -4.82 -8.46 11.49
CA GLU A 102 -5.17 -9.41 10.44
C GLU A 102 -4.36 -9.15 9.16
N ILE A 103 -4.14 -7.87 8.80
CA ILE A 103 -3.26 -7.51 7.68
C ILE A 103 -1.81 -7.98 7.94
N VAL A 104 -1.32 -7.86 9.17
CA VAL A 104 0.02 -8.35 9.55
C VAL A 104 0.07 -9.88 9.41
N GLU A 105 -0.97 -10.60 9.85
CA GLU A 105 -1.05 -12.06 9.71
C GLU A 105 -1.03 -12.47 8.24
N VAL A 106 -1.87 -11.86 7.39
CA VAL A 106 -1.86 -12.10 5.93
C VAL A 106 -0.49 -11.82 5.32
N GLN A 107 0.15 -10.72 5.73
CA GLN A 107 1.50 -10.38 5.25
C GLN A 107 2.53 -11.43 5.66
N GLN A 108 2.46 -11.98 6.88
CA GLN A 108 3.36 -13.04 7.34
C GLN A 108 3.19 -14.33 6.53
N VAL A 109 1.97 -14.72 6.17
CA VAL A 109 1.70 -15.86 5.29
C VAL A 109 2.33 -15.62 3.91
N VAL A 110 2.11 -14.45 3.32
CA VAL A 110 2.71 -14.07 2.03
C VAL A 110 4.24 -14.10 2.12
N ALA A 111 4.83 -13.51 3.16
CA ALA A 111 6.27 -13.47 3.37
C ALA A 111 6.87 -14.88 3.54
N SER A 112 6.21 -15.75 4.30
CA SER A 112 6.63 -17.15 4.49
C SER A 112 6.65 -17.92 3.17
N ARG A 113 5.60 -17.77 2.34
CA ARG A 113 5.50 -18.41 1.02
C ARG A 113 6.61 -17.95 0.09
N LEU A 114 6.87 -16.65 0.04
CA LEU A 114 7.94 -16.07 -0.77
C LEU A 114 9.33 -16.49 -0.27
N GLY A 115 9.50 -16.57 1.05
CA GLY A 115 10.72 -17.10 1.68
C GLY A 115 11.02 -18.56 1.29
N GLY A 116 9.98 -19.39 1.18
CA GLY A 116 10.08 -20.78 0.69
C GLY A 116 10.59 -20.87 -0.76
N LEU A 117 10.43 -19.82 -1.57
CA LEU A 117 10.98 -19.70 -2.91
C LEU A 117 12.36 -19.00 -2.95
N GLY A 118 12.95 -18.71 -1.78
CA GLY A 118 14.22 -18.00 -1.69
C GLY A 118 14.14 -16.49 -1.96
N ILE A 119 12.93 -15.91 -1.99
CA ILE A 119 12.73 -14.48 -2.20
C ILE A 119 12.80 -13.77 -0.86
N ALA A 120 13.90 -13.04 -0.65
CA ALA A 120 14.08 -12.24 0.55
C ALA A 120 13.30 -10.93 0.46
N LEU A 121 12.44 -10.66 1.45
CA LEU A 121 11.78 -9.37 1.62
C LEU A 121 12.65 -8.43 2.46
N GLU A 122 12.31 -7.14 2.44
CA GLU A 122 13.02 -6.14 3.28
C GLU A 122 12.95 -6.54 4.77
N PRO A 123 14.08 -6.51 5.50
CA PRO A 123 14.14 -6.97 6.90
C PRO A 123 13.53 -5.98 7.90
N ARG A 124 12.78 -4.98 7.43
CA ARG A 124 12.11 -3.99 8.28
C ARG A 124 10.77 -4.50 8.78
N PRO A 125 10.37 -4.17 10.03
CA PRO A 125 9.03 -4.48 10.50
C PRO A 125 7.99 -3.95 9.53
N PHE A 126 7.04 -4.79 9.17
CA PHE A 126 5.92 -4.40 8.32
C PHE A 126 4.97 -3.48 9.10
N HIS A 127 4.62 -2.36 8.49
CA HIS A 127 3.65 -1.41 9.02
C HIS A 127 2.53 -1.22 7.99
N PRO A 128 1.31 -1.69 8.28
CA PRO A 128 0.18 -1.55 7.36
C PRO A 128 -0.11 -0.09 7.05
N HIS A 129 0.04 0.31 5.80
CA HIS A 129 -0.23 1.68 5.38
C HIS A 129 -0.55 1.76 3.89
N LEU A 130 -1.32 2.80 3.53
CA LEU A 130 -1.61 3.15 2.16
C LEU A 130 -0.91 4.45 1.80
N THR A 131 -0.05 4.43 0.78
CA THR A 131 0.66 5.64 0.33
C THR A 131 -0.30 6.61 -0.35
N LEU A 132 -0.39 7.83 0.16
CA LEU A 132 -1.18 8.92 -0.42
C LEU A 132 -0.36 9.80 -1.36
N ALA A 133 0.88 10.12 -0.96
CA ALA A 133 1.73 11.02 -1.74
C ALA A 133 3.22 10.78 -1.48
N ARG A 134 4.05 11.26 -2.39
CA ARG A 134 5.51 11.23 -2.27
C ARG A 134 6.08 12.62 -2.55
N TRP A 135 7.02 13.06 -1.72
CA TRP A 135 7.77 14.29 -1.97
C TRP A 135 8.98 14.01 -2.86
N ARG A 136 9.20 14.89 -3.81
CA ARG A 136 10.48 15.01 -4.52
C ARG A 136 11.50 15.72 -3.67
N THR A 137 11.07 16.82 -3.03
CA THR A 137 11.84 17.64 -2.11
C THR A 137 10.92 18.05 -0.98
N SER A 138 11.39 17.97 0.26
CA SER A 138 10.61 18.33 1.45
C SER A 138 11.47 18.97 2.52
N ARG A 139 10.80 19.64 3.45
CA ARG A 139 11.41 20.27 4.63
C ARG A 139 10.82 19.68 5.91
N PRO A 140 11.52 19.68 7.04
CA PRO A 140 10.95 19.20 8.30
C PRO A 140 9.63 19.88 8.68
N ALA A 141 9.43 21.16 8.31
CA ALA A 141 8.20 21.92 8.56
C ALA A 141 6.96 21.39 7.76
N ASP A 142 7.15 20.60 6.72
CA ASP A 142 6.04 20.03 5.96
C ASP A 142 5.30 18.92 6.74
N ARG A 143 5.99 18.27 7.67
CA ARG A 143 5.41 17.24 8.54
C ARG A 143 4.22 17.74 9.36
N PRO A 144 4.34 18.76 10.25
CA PRO A 144 3.20 19.22 11.02
C PRO A 144 2.09 19.78 10.13
N ARG A 145 2.43 20.37 8.98
CA ARG A 145 1.42 20.87 8.02
C ARG A 145 0.52 19.79 7.49
N VAL A 146 1.07 18.63 7.05
CA VAL A 146 0.24 17.54 6.52
C VAL A 146 -0.51 16.80 7.62
N LEU A 147 0.11 16.62 8.78
CA LEU A 147 -0.53 15.93 9.91
C LEU A 147 -1.65 16.78 10.54
N SER A 148 -1.63 18.11 10.39
CA SER A 148 -2.74 18.97 10.85
C SER A 148 -4.02 18.81 10.00
N ALA A 149 -3.92 18.26 8.79
CA ALA A 149 -5.07 17.94 7.94
C ALA A 149 -5.75 16.60 8.33
N GLU A 150 -5.27 15.95 9.38
CA GLU A 150 -5.82 14.69 9.85
C GLU A 150 -7.30 14.83 10.23
N SER A 151 -8.15 14.00 9.63
CA SER A 151 -9.52 13.85 10.09
C SER A 151 -9.54 12.90 11.28
N ARG A 152 -10.19 13.31 12.38
CA ARG A 152 -10.43 12.40 13.49
C ARG A 152 -11.44 11.33 13.05
N GLY A 153 -11.05 10.05 13.15
CA GLY A 153 -11.91 8.90 12.89
C GLY A 153 -11.60 8.18 11.55
N ALA A 154 -12.45 7.22 11.24
CA ALA A 154 -12.35 6.39 10.06
C ALA A 154 -12.54 7.21 8.78
N VAL A 155 -11.67 6.97 7.79
CA VAL A 155 -11.75 7.57 6.45
C VAL A 155 -12.47 6.63 5.49
N ALA A 156 -12.14 5.33 5.57
CA ALA A 156 -12.73 4.28 4.74
C ALA A 156 -12.69 2.94 5.48
N SER A 157 -13.57 2.03 5.09
CA SER A 157 -13.57 0.64 5.56
C SER A 157 -13.64 -0.29 4.35
N VAL A 158 -12.69 -1.20 4.23
CA VAL A 158 -12.55 -2.15 3.12
C VAL A 158 -12.75 -3.56 3.63
N ASN A 159 -13.61 -4.34 2.97
CA ASN A 159 -13.70 -5.77 3.20
C ASN A 159 -12.52 -6.46 2.50
N VAL A 160 -11.63 -7.05 3.29
CA VAL A 160 -10.48 -7.80 2.79
C VAL A 160 -10.87 -9.26 2.66
N ASP A 161 -10.98 -9.74 1.43
CA ASP A 161 -11.37 -11.10 1.07
C ASP A 161 -10.34 -11.82 0.19
N HIS A 162 -9.34 -11.09 -0.34
CA HIS A 162 -8.27 -11.65 -1.15
C HIS A 162 -7.00 -10.77 -1.12
N VAL A 163 -5.90 -11.34 -1.57
CA VAL A 163 -4.67 -10.63 -1.92
C VAL A 163 -4.40 -10.77 -3.41
N THR A 164 -3.75 -9.79 -4.02
CA THR A 164 -3.43 -9.79 -5.45
C THR A 164 -1.93 -9.65 -5.66
N LEU A 165 -1.36 -10.52 -6.51
CA LEU A 165 -0.01 -10.37 -7.06
C LEU A 165 -0.08 -9.48 -8.30
N TYR A 166 0.68 -8.40 -8.32
CA TYR A 166 0.75 -7.46 -9.42
C TYR A 166 2.09 -7.44 -10.11
N GLN A 167 2.04 -7.34 -11.45
CA GLN A 167 3.15 -6.83 -12.25
C GLN A 167 3.07 -5.30 -12.31
N SER A 168 4.20 -4.62 -12.08
CA SER A 168 4.33 -3.18 -12.27
C SER A 168 5.20 -2.90 -13.50
N ARG A 169 4.67 -2.12 -14.45
CA ARG A 169 5.41 -1.58 -15.59
C ARG A 169 5.50 -0.07 -15.43
N LEU A 170 6.73 0.45 -15.47
CA LEU A 170 6.96 1.90 -15.43
C LEU A 170 6.88 2.47 -16.84
N SER A 171 6.14 3.57 -16.98
CA SER A 171 6.07 4.33 -18.23
C SER A 171 6.21 5.83 -17.93
N SER A 172 6.32 6.65 -18.98
CA SER A 172 6.33 8.11 -18.86
C SER A 172 5.02 8.65 -18.24
N ALA A 173 3.89 7.94 -18.43
CA ALA A 173 2.60 8.25 -17.82
C ALA A 173 2.48 7.79 -16.37
N GLY A 174 3.51 7.13 -15.82
CA GLY A 174 3.54 6.55 -14.48
C GLY A 174 3.43 5.02 -14.48
N PRO A 175 3.31 4.39 -13.30
CA PRO A 175 3.21 2.94 -13.21
C PRO A 175 1.86 2.45 -13.73
N ALA A 176 1.88 1.34 -14.48
CA ALA A 176 0.72 0.54 -14.82
C ALA A 176 0.82 -0.80 -14.09
N TYR A 177 -0.30 -1.28 -13.54
CA TYR A 177 -0.38 -2.52 -12.77
C TYR A 177 -1.25 -3.54 -13.50
N THR A 178 -0.77 -4.78 -13.58
CA THR A 178 -1.50 -5.92 -14.15
C THR A 178 -1.59 -7.01 -13.10
N ALA A 179 -2.78 -7.42 -12.71
CA ALA A 179 -2.97 -8.55 -11.81
C ALA A 179 -2.54 -9.84 -12.51
N LEU A 180 -1.68 -10.62 -11.83
CA LEU A 180 -1.21 -11.92 -12.32
C LEU A 180 -1.99 -13.07 -11.69
N THR A 181 -2.25 -13.00 -10.39
CA THR A 181 -3.06 -13.98 -9.66
C THR A 181 -3.66 -13.37 -8.40
N ARG A 182 -4.66 -14.06 -7.83
CA ARG A 182 -5.29 -13.75 -6.54
C ARG A 182 -5.33 -14.98 -5.66
N ALA A 183 -5.18 -14.79 -4.35
CA ALA A 183 -5.45 -15.79 -3.33
C ALA A 183 -6.59 -15.28 -2.44
N ASN A 184 -7.64 -16.09 -2.24
CA ASN A 184 -8.75 -15.71 -1.37
C ASN A 184 -8.37 -15.94 0.10
N LEU A 185 -8.99 -15.17 0.99
CA LEU A 185 -9.03 -15.43 2.42
C LEU A 185 -10.23 -16.34 2.71
N THR A 186 -10.06 -17.31 3.62
CA THR A 186 -11.07 -18.38 3.87
C THR A 186 -11.51 -18.40 5.32
#